data_be04e1c40c98789552e57249361c30ae
#
_entry.id   be04e1c40c98789552e57249361c30ae
#
_cell.length_a   1.000
_cell.length_b   1.000
_cell.length_c   1.000
_cell.angle_alpha   90.00
_cell.angle_beta   90.00
_cell.angle_gamma   90.00
#
_symmetry.space_group_name_H-M   'P 1'
#
loop_
_entity.id
_entity.type
_entity.pdbx_description
1 polymer ?
#
loop_
_entity_poly.entity_id
_entity_poly.type
_entity_poly.pdbx_seq_one_letter_code
_entity_poly.pdbx_strand_id
1 'polypeptide(L)'
;MTPPASGAKRRIYMDHAAACPVDERALAAMMPFFGDKFGNPSSLHSSGREPRKAIDEARDRVAKLLNAKRKEEIIFTSNGTEASNIGIKGVAMRMKGEGKHIITSSIEHISVLNIMKFLEKNGFDITYVPPTVDGLVDLKRFEESLRKDTVLATVMYANNEIGTLQPIDEIGKLLEERDVFFHVDAVAAAGKVPIDVQRSKVDLLSISSNDLYGPKGAGALYVKDGTRIEAVSQGGGQERGLRSGSEDVPAIVGFGAAAEIARNEMAAESERQMRLRDKLIDGVLARVNDSFLNGHRRNRLPNNANFRFRFVEGEAMLLNLDMAGISVSSSSPCTSKSLLPSHVLLACDIPTEEAQSAVQFTLGRENTEAEIDHVLEVLPGIVRKLRAMSPFSQANIEEMRSTAGHRDEEHHHGSE
;
A
#
# COMPACT_ATOMS: atom_id res chain seq x y z
N MET A 1 3.72 27.84 2.48
CA MET A 1 3.77 27.44 3.91
C MET A 1 4.37 28.56 4.72
N THR A 2 3.71 28.98 5.80
CA THR A 2 4.33 29.87 6.80
C THR A 2 5.49 29.12 7.46
N PRO A 3 6.69 29.72 7.56
CA PRO A 3 7.81 29.08 8.25
C PRO A 3 7.40 28.78 9.71
N PRO A 4 7.84 27.64 10.28
CA PRO A 4 7.55 27.32 11.67
C PRO A 4 8.10 28.42 12.56
N ALA A 5 7.41 28.73 13.64
CA ALA A 5 7.81 29.69 14.65
C ALA A 5 9.27 29.41 15.09
N SER A 6 10.11 30.44 15.14
CA SER A 6 11.51 30.37 15.45
C SER A 6 11.75 29.59 16.75
N GLY A 7 12.36 28.38 16.64
CA GLY A 7 12.73 27.56 17.80
C GLY A 7 12.20 26.12 17.83
N ALA A 8 11.19 25.75 17.02
CA ALA A 8 10.75 24.36 16.92
C ALA A 8 11.74 23.57 16.02
N LYS A 9 12.41 22.56 16.57
CA LYS A 9 13.22 21.63 15.75
C LYS A 9 12.29 21.04 14.68
N ARG A 10 12.71 21.10 13.39
CA ARG A 10 11.99 20.48 12.29
C ARG A 10 11.81 18.99 12.59
N ARG A 11 10.57 18.51 12.57
CA ARG A 11 10.28 17.08 12.75
C ARG A 11 10.63 16.34 11.45
N ILE A 12 11.21 15.17 11.60
CA ILE A 12 11.54 14.26 10.51
C ILE A 12 10.30 13.38 10.27
N TYR A 13 9.70 13.47 9.09
CA TYR A 13 8.53 12.67 8.73
C TYR A 13 8.96 11.52 7.81
N MET A 14 8.79 10.30 8.27
CA MET A 14 9.10 9.05 7.56
C MET A 14 7.91 8.07 7.61
N ASP A 15 6.69 8.60 7.45
CA ASP A 15 5.43 7.84 7.44
C ASP A 15 4.61 8.14 6.16
N HIS A 16 5.30 8.21 5.01
CA HIS A 16 4.68 8.52 3.73
C HIS A 16 3.81 7.38 3.15
N ALA A 17 3.81 6.19 3.77
CA ALA A 17 2.85 5.15 3.45
C ALA A 17 1.46 5.43 4.04
N ALA A 18 1.40 6.13 5.17
CA ALA A 18 0.12 6.51 5.78
C ALA A 18 -0.48 7.75 5.11
N ALA A 19 0.33 8.76 4.84
CA ALA A 19 -0.12 9.98 4.15
C ALA A 19 1.05 10.77 3.55
N CYS A 20 0.83 11.34 2.36
CA CYS A 20 1.72 12.33 1.77
C CYS A 20 1.10 13.74 1.88
N PRO A 21 1.91 14.80 2.01
CA PRO A 21 1.45 16.16 1.83
C PRO A 21 1.03 16.38 0.36
N VAL A 22 0.10 17.29 0.13
CA VAL A 22 -0.27 17.68 -1.25
C VAL A 22 0.85 18.53 -1.84
N ASP A 23 1.30 18.19 -3.07
CA ASP A 23 2.25 18.99 -3.83
C ASP A 23 1.65 20.40 -4.11
N GLU A 24 2.42 21.46 -3.88
CA GLU A 24 1.94 22.85 -4.04
C GLU A 24 1.44 23.13 -5.46
N ARG A 25 2.03 22.49 -6.47
CA ARG A 25 1.60 22.58 -7.88
C ARG A 25 0.24 21.92 -8.10
N ALA A 26 0.01 20.78 -7.45
CA ALA A 26 -1.28 20.09 -7.48
C ALA A 26 -2.34 20.91 -6.73
N LEU A 27 -2.00 21.47 -5.57
CA LEU A 27 -2.88 22.35 -4.81
C LEU A 27 -3.26 23.59 -5.61
N ALA A 28 -2.29 24.25 -6.24
CA ALA A 28 -2.54 25.42 -7.10
C ALA A 28 -3.48 25.10 -8.27
N ALA A 29 -3.36 23.90 -8.86
CA ALA A 29 -4.25 23.46 -9.94
C ALA A 29 -5.71 23.25 -9.47
N MET A 30 -5.92 22.88 -8.22
CA MET A 30 -7.25 22.65 -7.63
C MET A 30 -8.00 23.95 -7.36
N MET A 31 -7.28 24.98 -6.90
CA MET A 31 -7.88 26.19 -6.31
C MET A 31 -8.95 26.88 -7.16
N PRO A 32 -8.82 27.02 -8.51
CA PRO A 32 -9.84 27.66 -9.32
C PRO A 32 -11.21 26.96 -9.29
N PHE A 33 -11.22 25.63 -9.03
CA PHE A 33 -12.44 24.82 -9.07
C PHE A 33 -13.24 24.87 -7.77
N PHE A 34 -12.71 25.48 -6.70
CA PHE A 34 -13.47 25.78 -5.50
C PHE A 34 -14.26 27.10 -5.60
N GLY A 35 -13.91 27.98 -6.52
CA GLY A 35 -14.47 29.32 -6.67
C GLY A 35 -14.98 29.58 -8.09
N ASP A 36 -14.17 30.17 -8.95
CA ASP A 36 -14.60 30.69 -10.25
C ASP A 36 -15.11 29.62 -11.22
N LYS A 37 -14.58 28.38 -11.13
CA LYS A 37 -14.85 27.26 -12.03
C LYS A 37 -15.70 26.17 -11.39
N PHE A 38 -16.68 26.53 -10.59
CA PHE A 38 -17.47 25.63 -9.74
C PHE A 38 -18.56 24.84 -10.48
N GLY A 39 -18.73 25.04 -11.77
CA GLY A 39 -19.87 24.50 -12.52
C GLY A 39 -19.94 22.99 -12.56
N ASN A 40 -21.16 22.45 -12.71
CA ASN A 40 -21.36 21.01 -12.82
C ASN A 40 -20.87 20.50 -14.20
N PRO A 41 -19.97 19.51 -14.25
CA PRO A 41 -19.41 18.97 -15.51
C PRO A 41 -20.47 18.36 -16.46
N SER A 42 -21.64 17.99 -15.94
CA SER A 42 -22.75 17.45 -16.74
C SER A 42 -23.59 18.53 -17.42
N SER A 43 -23.39 19.83 -17.07
CA SER A 43 -24.17 20.93 -17.64
C SER A 43 -23.66 21.33 -19.03
N LEU A 44 -24.60 21.63 -19.96
CA LEU A 44 -24.26 21.96 -21.36
C LEU A 44 -23.78 23.42 -21.55
N HIS A 45 -24.06 24.29 -20.59
CA HIS A 45 -23.62 25.69 -20.65
C HIS A 45 -22.12 25.86 -20.38
N SER A 46 -21.58 27.06 -20.65
CA SER A 46 -20.14 27.34 -20.57
C SER A 46 -19.52 27.01 -19.21
N SER A 47 -20.20 27.34 -18.11
CA SER A 47 -19.71 27.04 -16.75
C SER A 47 -19.61 25.54 -16.45
N GLY A 48 -20.31 24.66 -17.18
CA GLY A 48 -20.17 23.21 -17.04
C GLY A 48 -19.09 22.63 -17.96
N ARG A 49 -18.92 23.20 -19.15
CA ARG A 49 -17.93 22.71 -20.12
C ARG A 49 -16.48 22.86 -19.66
N GLU A 50 -16.16 23.90 -18.88
CA GLU A 50 -14.83 24.13 -18.38
C GLU A 50 -14.38 23.08 -17.36
N PRO A 51 -15.15 22.78 -16.28
CA PRO A 51 -14.88 21.66 -15.39
C PRO A 51 -14.83 20.31 -16.11
N ARG A 52 -15.69 20.07 -17.07
CA ARG A 52 -15.66 18.83 -17.89
C ARG A 52 -14.34 18.67 -18.62
N LYS A 53 -13.86 19.74 -19.27
CA LYS A 53 -12.55 19.73 -19.92
C LYS A 53 -11.41 19.44 -18.95
N ALA A 54 -11.45 20.04 -17.75
CA ALA A 54 -10.44 19.81 -16.71
C ALA A 54 -10.41 18.35 -16.21
N ILE A 55 -11.58 17.72 -16.04
CA ILE A 55 -11.68 16.29 -15.72
C ILE A 55 -11.07 15.44 -16.86
N ASP A 56 -11.37 15.76 -18.12
CA ASP A 56 -10.86 15.00 -19.26
C ASP A 56 -9.32 15.13 -19.40
N GLU A 57 -8.75 16.30 -19.10
CA GLU A 57 -7.30 16.52 -19.05
C GLU A 57 -6.66 15.75 -17.87
N ALA A 58 -7.27 15.75 -16.70
CA ALA A 58 -6.80 14.98 -15.55
C ALA A 58 -6.81 13.48 -15.86
N ARG A 59 -7.86 13.00 -16.54
CA ARG A 59 -8.00 11.60 -16.98
C ARG A 59 -6.89 11.19 -17.94
N ASP A 60 -6.54 12.04 -18.91
CA ASP A 60 -5.44 11.80 -19.84
C ASP A 60 -4.08 11.71 -19.11
N ARG A 61 -3.85 12.55 -18.10
CA ARG A 61 -2.61 12.52 -17.30
C ARG A 61 -2.48 11.24 -16.47
N VAL A 62 -3.58 10.78 -15.86
CA VAL A 62 -3.61 9.50 -15.12
C VAL A 62 -3.41 8.33 -16.08
N ALA A 63 -4.06 8.34 -17.25
CA ALA A 63 -3.88 7.32 -18.27
C ALA A 63 -2.40 7.20 -18.71
N LYS A 64 -1.75 8.33 -18.93
CA LYS A 64 -0.31 8.37 -19.29
C LYS A 64 0.61 7.86 -18.18
N LEU A 65 0.29 8.07 -16.91
CA LEU A 65 1.05 7.54 -15.78
C LEU A 65 1.04 6.00 -15.78
N LEU A 66 -0.08 5.39 -16.16
CA LEU A 66 -0.29 3.93 -16.16
C LEU A 66 0.06 3.27 -17.50
N ASN A 67 0.46 4.04 -18.52
CA ASN A 67 0.57 3.60 -19.91
C ASN A 67 -0.71 2.92 -20.42
N ALA A 68 -1.87 3.47 -20.04
CA ALA A 68 -3.17 3.03 -20.57
C ALA A 68 -3.29 3.41 -22.04
N LYS A 69 -3.98 2.59 -22.83
CA LYS A 69 -4.13 2.79 -24.28
C LYS A 69 -5.04 4.00 -24.59
N ARG A 70 -6.03 4.24 -23.75
CA ARG A 70 -7.05 5.29 -23.91
C ARG A 70 -7.37 5.92 -22.57
N LYS A 71 -7.62 7.22 -22.55
CA LYS A 71 -8.03 7.91 -21.31
C LYS A 71 -9.39 7.41 -20.77
N GLU A 72 -10.26 6.93 -21.65
CA GLU A 72 -11.58 6.39 -21.28
C GLU A 72 -11.47 5.11 -20.43
N GLU A 73 -10.30 4.48 -20.37
CA GLU A 73 -10.02 3.34 -19.48
C GLU A 73 -9.86 3.75 -18.01
N ILE A 74 -9.79 5.05 -17.72
CA ILE A 74 -9.69 5.57 -16.35
C ILE A 74 -11.08 5.95 -15.83
N ILE A 75 -11.45 5.46 -14.67
CA ILE A 75 -12.68 5.77 -13.92
C ILE A 75 -12.26 6.43 -12.61
N PHE A 76 -12.66 7.67 -12.38
CA PHE A 76 -12.37 8.35 -11.13
C PHE A 76 -13.24 7.83 -9.98
N THR A 77 -12.62 7.71 -8.83
CA THR A 77 -13.21 7.24 -7.57
C THR A 77 -12.79 8.16 -6.43
N SER A 78 -13.29 7.93 -5.22
CA SER A 78 -12.89 8.73 -4.05
C SER A 78 -11.54 8.31 -3.45
N ASN A 79 -11.07 7.09 -3.70
CA ASN A 79 -9.82 6.54 -3.17
C ASN A 79 -9.56 5.15 -3.76
N GLY A 80 -8.39 4.55 -3.42
CA GLY A 80 -8.05 3.19 -3.85
C GLY A 80 -9.01 2.11 -3.33
N THR A 81 -9.54 2.26 -2.12
CA THR A 81 -10.52 1.32 -1.56
C THR A 81 -11.80 1.27 -2.40
N GLU A 82 -12.35 2.43 -2.81
CA GLU A 82 -13.51 2.48 -3.70
C GLU A 82 -13.18 1.87 -5.07
N ALA A 83 -12.00 2.19 -5.63
CA ALA A 83 -11.53 1.64 -6.91
C ALA A 83 -11.49 0.10 -6.86
N SER A 84 -10.86 -0.49 -5.85
CA SER A 84 -10.79 -1.95 -5.66
C SER A 84 -12.18 -2.58 -5.46
N ASN A 85 -13.07 -1.92 -4.71
CA ASN A 85 -14.46 -2.40 -4.56
C ASN A 85 -15.20 -2.43 -5.89
N ILE A 86 -15.11 -1.36 -6.71
CA ILE A 86 -15.77 -1.30 -8.02
C ILE A 86 -15.17 -2.37 -8.94
N GLY A 87 -13.85 -2.46 -9.04
CA GLY A 87 -13.17 -3.40 -9.93
C GLY A 87 -13.46 -4.85 -9.56
N ILE A 88 -13.12 -5.25 -8.35
CA ILE A 88 -13.22 -6.65 -7.90
C ILE A 88 -14.68 -7.13 -7.83
N LYS A 89 -15.56 -6.36 -7.15
CA LYS A 89 -16.98 -6.74 -7.07
C LYS A 89 -17.67 -6.68 -8.41
N GLY A 90 -17.33 -5.67 -9.24
CA GLY A 90 -17.91 -5.51 -10.55
C GLY A 90 -17.64 -6.71 -11.47
N VAL A 91 -16.40 -7.24 -11.48
CA VAL A 91 -16.06 -8.47 -12.20
C VAL A 91 -16.73 -9.68 -11.55
N ALA A 92 -16.62 -9.85 -10.24
CA ALA A 92 -17.19 -11.01 -9.55
C ALA A 92 -18.69 -11.16 -9.80
N MET A 93 -19.45 -10.06 -9.69
CA MET A 93 -20.90 -10.09 -9.95
C MET A 93 -21.21 -10.37 -11.42
N ARG A 94 -20.47 -9.79 -12.35
CA ARG A 94 -20.63 -10.02 -13.79
C ARG A 94 -20.39 -11.47 -14.18
N MET A 95 -19.37 -12.10 -13.57
CA MET A 95 -18.92 -13.46 -13.90
C MET A 95 -19.61 -14.56 -13.10
N LYS A 96 -20.51 -14.22 -12.19
CA LYS A 96 -21.15 -15.17 -11.25
C LYS A 96 -21.82 -16.37 -11.92
N GLY A 97 -22.25 -16.24 -13.17
CA GLY A 97 -22.85 -17.32 -13.95
C GLY A 97 -21.83 -18.21 -14.67
N GLU A 98 -20.58 -17.78 -14.80
CA GLU A 98 -19.51 -18.46 -15.54
C GLU A 98 -18.50 -19.16 -14.62
N GLY A 99 -18.30 -18.63 -13.43
CA GLY A 99 -17.45 -19.22 -12.41
C GLY A 99 -17.59 -18.50 -11.07
N LYS A 100 -17.06 -19.11 -10.02
CA LYS A 100 -17.15 -18.57 -8.65
C LYS A 100 -15.84 -18.57 -7.91
N HIS A 101 -14.76 -19.03 -8.53
CA HIS A 101 -13.47 -19.06 -7.89
C HIS A 101 -12.68 -17.77 -8.15
N ILE A 102 -12.09 -17.23 -7.08
CA ILE A 102 -11.24 -16.03 -7.11
C ILE A 102 -9.93 -16.35 -6.39
N ILE A 103 -8.81 -15.91 -6.94
CA ILE A 103 -7.48 -16.06 -6.32
C ILE A 103 -6.99 -14.70 -5.85
N THR A 104 -6.41 -14.67 -4.67
CA THR A 104 -5.74 -13.49 -4.11
C THR A 104 -4.49 -13.89 -3.33
N SER A 105 -3.62 -12.93 -2.99
CA SER A 105 -2.53 -13.19 -2.06
C SER A 105 -3.00 -13.01 -0.61
N SER A 106 -2.36 -13.69 0.34
CA SER A 106 -2.67 -13.53 1.76
C SER A 106 -2.09 -12.23 2.37
N ILE A 107 -1.27 -11.49 1.61
CA ILE A 107 -0.63 -10.24 2.03
C ILE A 107 -1.27 -8.98 1.42
N GLU A 108 -2.45 -9.10 0.83
CA GLU A 108 -3.17 -7.96 0.27
C GLU A 108 -3.49 -6.89 1.32
N HIS A 109 -3.70 -5.66 0.85
CA HIS A 109 -4.22 -4.60 1.71
C HIS A 109 -5.57 -5.02 2.31
N ILE A 110 -5.83 -4.58 3.54
CA ILE A 110 -7.06 -4.97 4.28
C ILE A 110 -8.36 -4.63 3.53
N SER A 111 -8.36 -3.61 2.66
CA SER A 111 -9.52 -3.31 1.80
C SER A 111 -9.83 -4.45 0.85
N VAL A 112 -8.81 -5.07 0.22
CA VAL A 112 -8.97 -6.22 -0.68
C VAL A 112 -9.37 -7.46 0.09
N LEU A 113 -8.70 -7.78 1.22
CA LEU A 113 -9.06 -8.93 2.06
C LEU A 113 -10.51 -8.86 2.57
N ASN A 114 -10.99 -7.66 2.91
CA ASN A 114 -12.39 -7.49 3.33
C ASN A 114 -13.37 -7.63 2.15
N ILE A 115 -12.96 -7.28 0.92
CA ILE A 115 -13.76 -7.59 -0.29
C ILE A 115 -13.84 -9.11 -0.48
N MET A 116 -12.74 -9.84 -0.31
CA MET A 116 -12.72 -11.31 -0.41
C MET A 116 -13.68 -11.94 0.61
N LYS A 117 -13.59 -11.54 1.88
CA LYS A 117 -14.53 -12.01 2.93
C LYS A 117 -15.99 -11.68 2.62
N PHE A 118 -16.26 -10.55 1.98
CA PHE A 118 -17.60 -10.21 1.52
C PHE A 118 -18.06 -11.16 0.40
N LEU A 119 -17.19 -11.45 -0.58
CA LEU A 119 -17.50 -12.34 -1.70
C LEU A 119 -17.69 -13.79 -1.24
N GLU A 120 -16.91 -14.30 -0.27
CA GLU A 120 -17.12 -15.60 0.36
C GLU A 120 -18.53 -15.72 0.92
N LYS A 121 -18.99 -14.71 1.68
CA LYS A 121 -20.36 -14.66 2.21
C LYS A 121 -21.45 -14.61 1.14
N ASN A 122 -21.09 -14.21 -0.09
CA ASN A 122 -21.98 -14.15 -1.24
C ASN A 122 -21.83 -15.33 -2.21
N GLY A 123 -21.16 -16.41 -1.75
CA GLY A 123 -21.10 -17.70 -2.43
C GLY A 123 -19.97 -17.81 -3.47
N PHE A 124 -18.93 -17.01 -3.38
CA PHE A 124 -17.68 -17.18 -4.09
C PHE A 124 -16.71 -18.04 -3.26
N ASP A 125 -15.85 -18.76 -3.95
CA ASP A 125 -14.77 -19.56 -3.37
C ASP A 125 -13.46 -18.81 -3.54
N ILE A 126 -12.74 -18.53 -2.44
CA ILE A 126 -11.54 -17.72 -2.45
C ILE A 126 -10.33 -18.56 -2.07
N THR A 127 -9.31 -18.53 -2.92
CA THR A 127 -7.98 -19.07 -2.59
C THR A 127 -7.03 -17.95 -2.23
N TYR A 128 -6.49 -18.00 -1.02
CA TYR A 128 -5.46 -17.07 -0.54
C TYR A 128 -4.09 -17.72 -0.71
N VAL A 129 -3.30 -17.25 -1.67
CA VAL A 129 -1.96 -17.77 -1.94
C VAL A 129 -0.98 -17.20 -0.92
N PRO A 130 -0.29 -18.03 -0.13
CA PRO A 130 0.72 -17.57 0.81
C PRO A 130 1.95 -17.04 0.04
N PRO A 131 2.61 -15.98 0.54
CA PRO A 131 3.86 -15.49 -0.02
C PRO A 131 5.03 -16.38 0.36
N THR A 132 6.20 -16.09 -0.20
CA THR A 132 7.50 -16.52 0.32
C THR A 132 7.85 -15.74 1.60
N VAL A 133 8.89 -16.12 2.31
CA VAL A 133 9.39 -15.40 3.51
C VAL A 133 9.79 -13.94 3.22
N ASP A 134 10.13 -13.62 1.97
CA ASP A 134 10.43 -12.25 1.52
C ASP A 134 9.17 -11.49 1.06
N GLY A 135 8.00 -12.06 1.19
CA GLY A 135 6.72 -11.44 0.81
C GLY A 135 6.46 -11.41 -0.69
N LEU A 136 7.09 -12.27 -1.48
CA LEU A 136 6.78 -12.47 -2.90
C LEU A 136 5.65 -13.50 -3.05
N VAL A 137 4.73 -13.26 -3.98
CA VAL A 137 3.79 -14.29 -4.42
C VAL A 137 4.57 -15.43 -5.07
N ASP A 138 4.40 -16.64 -4.57
CA ASP A 138 5.00 -17.84 -5.15
C ASP A 138 4.24 -18.20 -6.45
N LEU A 139 4.88 -17.94 -7.60
CA LEU A 139 4.29 -18.15 -8.92
C LEU A 139 3.84 -19.60 -9.15
N LYS A 140 4.59 -20.58 -8.64
CA LYS A 140 4.23 -21.98 -8.78
C LYS A 140 2.95 -22.31 -8.01
N ARG A 141 2.87 -21.90 -6.73
CA ARG A 141 1.66 -22.09 -5.92
C ARG A 141 0.48 -21.31 -6.49
N PHE A 142 0.74 -20.11 -7.04
CA PHE A 142 -0.28 -19.31 -7.70
C PHE A 142 -0.85 -20.05 -8.92
N GLU A 143 0.00 -20.59 -9.80
CA GLU A 143 -0.42 -21.37 -10.95
C GLU A 143 -1.18 -22.65 -10.57
N GLU A 144 -0.68 -23.40 -9.58
CA GLU A 144 -1.32 -24.61 -9.06
C GLU A 144 -2.72 -24.33 -8.43
N SER A 145 -2.96 -23.09 -8.00
CA SER A 145 -4.23 -22.64 -7.44
C SER A 145 -5.29 -22.27 -8.49
N LEU A 146 -4.91 -22.14 -9.77
CA LEU A 146 -5.83 -21.83 -10.85
C LEU A 146 -6.74 -23.04 -11.16
N ARG A 147 -8.05 -22.77 -11.23
CA ARG A 147 -9.09 -23.76 -11.49
C ARG A 147 -9.84 -23.41 -12.80
N LYS A 148 -10.59 -24.35 -13.35
CA LYS A 148 -11.41 -24.11 -14.53
C LYS A 148 -12.53 -23.06 -14.33
N ASP A 149 -12.98 -22.91 -13.07
CA ASP A 149 -14.00 -21.94 -12.69
C ASP A 149 -13.38 -20.66 -12.05
N THR A 150 -12.08 -20.45 -12.18
CA THR A 150 -11.42 -19.20 -11.75
C THR A 150 -11.82 -18.09 -12.71
N VAL A 151 -12.42 -17.02 -12.18
CA VAL A 151 -12.88 -15.88 -12.98
C VAL A 151 -12.09 -14.61 -12.74
N LEU A 152 -11.41 -14.50 -11.60
CA LEU A 152 -10.66 -13.31 -11.21
C LEU A 152 -9.45 -13.68 -10.37
N ALA A 153 -8.35 -13.00 -10.63
CA ALA A 153 -7.21 -12.94 -9.73
C ALA A 153 -6.98 -11.49 -9.29
N THR A 154 -6.60 -11.29 -8.04
CA THR A 154 -6.22 -9.97 -7.52
C THR A 154 -4.93 -10.07 -6.73
N VAL A 155 -3.92 -9.28 -7.11
CA VAL A 155 -2.61 -9.22 -6.45
C VAL A 155 -2.16 -7.77 -6.39
N MET A 156 -1.66 -7.32 -5.23
CA MET A 156 -1.09 -5.99 -5.11
C MET A 156 0.20 -5.86 -5.92
N TYR A 157 0.46 -4.67 -6.48
CA TYR A 157 1.69 -4.41 -7.23
C TYR A 157 2.93 -4.40 -6.33
N ALA A 158 2.77 -3.84 -5.14
CA ALA A 158 3.78 -3.79 -4.10
C ALA A 158 3.11 -3.83 -2.73
N ASN A 159 3.71 -4.54 -1.79
CA ASN A 159 3.17 -4.55 -0.43
C ASN A 159 3.48 -3.23 0.28
N ASN A 160 2.45 -2.60 0.82
CA ASN A 160 2.53 -1.28 1.47
C ASN A 160 3.30 -1.32 2.80
N GLU A 161 3.36 -2.46 3.50
CA GLU A 161 4.05 -2.59 4.78
C GLU A 161 5.54 -2.92 4.59
N ILE A 162 5.86 -4.00 3.89
CA ILE A 162 7.23 -4.52 3.74
C ILE A 162 7.93 -4.06 2.46
N GLY A 163 7.20 -3.39 1.58
CA GLY A 163 7.73 -2.80 0.35
C GLY A 163 7.97 -3.76 -0.82
N THR A 164 7.85 -5.07 -0.65
CA THR A 164 8.17 -6.06 -1.69
C THR A 164 7.31 -5.87 -2.93
N LEU A 165 7.96 -5.78 -4.11
CA LEU A 165 7.32 -5.71 -5.43
C LEU A 165 6.93 -7.10 -5.89
N GLN A 166 5.73 -7.27 -6.48
CA GLN A 166 5.22 -8.54 -6.95
C GLN A 166 5.54 -8.80 -8.41
N PRO A 167 5.60 -10.06 -8.86
CA PRO A 167 5.90 -10.44 -10.25
C PRO A 167 4.66 -10.28 -11.15
N ILE A 168 4.19 -9.03 -11.32
CA ILE A 168 2.92 -8.71 -11.99
C ILE A 168 2.95 -9.08 -13.47
N ASP A 169 4.08 -8.88 -14.15
CA ASP A 169 4.22 -9.21 -15.58
C ASP A 169 4.09 -10.72 -15.84
N GLU A 170 4.64 -11.54 -14.95
CA GLU A 170 4.58 -13.01 -15.03
C GLU A 170 3.17 -13.51 -14.71
N ILE A 171 2.55 -12.97 -13.65
CA ILE A 171 1.16 -13.30 -13.27
C ILE A 171 0.21 -12.92 -14.40
N GLY A 172 0.35 -11.72 -14.97
CA GLY A 172 -0.54 -11.25 -16.03
C GLY A 172 -0.48 -12.11 -17.31
N LYS A 173 0.71 -12.57 -17.70
CA LYS A 173 0.87 -13.51 -18.84
C LYS A 173 0.18 -14.84 -18.55
N LEU A 174 0.38 -15.40 -17.37
CA LEU A 174 -0.25 -16.65 -16.95
C LEU A 174 -1.79 -16.55 -16.97
N LEU A 175 -2.35 -15.45 -16.52
CA LEU A 175 -3.79 -15.22 -16.46
C LEU A 175 -4.41 -14.94 -17.84
N GLU A 176 -3.69 -14.22 -18.72
CA GLU A 176 -4.10 -14.00 -20.13
C GLU A 176 -4.25 -15.35 -20.87
N GLU A 177 -3.32 -16.30 -20.67
CA GLU A 177 -3.38 -17.65 -21.26
C GLU A 177 -4.56 -18.51 -20.74
N ARG A 178 -5.11 -18.16 -19.60
CA ARG A 178 -6.20 -18.90 -18.92
C ARG A 178 -7.55 -18.17 -19.01
N ASP A 179 -7.62 -17.01 -19.67
CA ASP A 179 -8.82 -16.16 -19.78
C ASP A 179 -9.43 -15.76 -18.42
N VAL A 180 -8.54 -15.46 -17.45
CA VAL A 180 -8.91 -15.04 -16.09
C VAL A 180 -8.67 -13.54 -15.95
N PHE A 181 -9.65 -12.79 -15.48
CA PHE A 181 -9.50 -11.36 -15.23
C PHE A 181 -8.44 -11.07 -14.18
N PHE A 182 -7.63 -10.05 -14.43
CA PHE A 182 -6.56 -9.64 -13.54
C PHE A 182 -6.77 -8.23 -12.97
N HIS A 183 -7.03 -8.15 -11.67
CA HIS A 183 -7.04 -6.89 -10.92
C HIS A 183 -5.72 -6.71 -10.16
N VAL A 184 -5.19 -5.49 -10.18
CA VAL A 184 -3.97 -5.12 -9.44
C VAL A 184 -4.24 -3.94 -8.51
N ASP A 185 -3.97 -4.09 -7.22
CA ASP A 185 -3.90 -2.95 -6.31
C ASP A 185 -2.51 -2.32 -6.41
N ALA A 186 -2.42 -1.18 -7.09
CA ALA A 186 -1.17 -0.45 -7.30
C ALA A 186 -1.07 0.84 -6.46
N VAL A 187 -1.88 0.98 -5.42
CA VAL A 187 -1.91 2.18 -4.55
C VAL A 187 -0.52 2.49 -3.99
N ALA A 188 0.16 1.49 -3.43
CA ALA A 188 1.50 1.68 -2.85
C ALA A 188 2.60 1.92 -3.91
N ALA A 189 2.39 1.48 -5.16
CA ALA A 189 3.40 1.46 -6.22
C ALA A 189 3.35 2.68 -7.15
N ALA A 190 2.14 3.20 -7.43
CA ALA A 190 1.94 4.30 -8.37
C ALA A 190 2.79 5.52 -8.02
N GLY A 191 3.48 6.08 -9.04
CA GLY A 191 4.38 7.22 -8.88
C GLY A 191 5.71 6.92 -8.17
N LYS A 192 5.96 5.67 -7.77
CA LYS A 192 7.20 5.24 -7.14
C LYS A 192 7.98 4.25 -8.02
N VAL A 193 7.27 3.45 -8.81
CA VAL A 193 7.84 2.54 -9.81
C VAL A 193 7.07 2.64 -11.12
N PRO A 194 7.70 2.36 -12.28
CA PRO A 194 7.00 2.36 -13.55
C PRO A 194 5.91 1.30 -13.59
N ILE A 195 4.69 1.72 -13.97
CA ILE A 195 3.56 0.84 -14.19
C ILE A 195 3.20 0.87 -15.66
N ASP A 196 3.05 -0.30 -16.28
CA ASP A 196 2.64 -0.47 -17.65
C ASP A 196 1.53 -1.53 -17.74
N VAL A 197 0.28 -1.07 -17.70
CA VAL A 197 -0.89 -1.96 -17.70
C VAL A 197 -1.01 -2.81 -18.96
N GLN A 198 -0.46 -2.34 -20.10
CA GLN A 198 -0.50 -3.08 -21.36
C GLN A 198 0.52 -4.23 -21.36
N ARG A 199 1.76 -3.97 -20.90
CA ARG A 199 2.81 -4.98 -20.78
C ARG A 199 2.44 -6.04 -19.77
N SER A 200 1.94 -5.62 -18.62
CA SER A 200 1.57 -6.50 -17.50
C SER A 200 0.22 -7.22 -17.70
N LYS A 201 -0.46 -7.02 -18.84
CA LYS A 201 -1.73 -7.69 -19.17
C LYS A 201 -2.82 -7.51 -18.12
N VAL A 202 -2.82 -6.38 -17.45
CA VAL A 202 -3.77 -6.06 -16.39
C VAL A 202 -5.11 -5.64 -17.00
N ASP A 203 -6.22 -6.17 -16.47
CA ASP A 203 -7.56 -5.77 -16.90
C ASP A 203 -8.15 -4.67 -16.03
N LEU A 204 -7.79 -4.65 -14.73
CA LEU A 204 -8.22 -3.64 -13.77
C LEU A 204 -7.07 -3.26 -12.85
N LEU A 205 -6.93 -1.96 -12.56
CA LEU A 205 -5.88 -1.50 -11.64
C LEU A 205 -6.37 -0.33 -10.79
N SER A 206 -6.16 -0.42 -9.48
CA SER A 206 -6.55 0.59 -8.50
C SER A 206 -5.37 1.46 -8.09
N ILE A 207 -5.55 2.78 -8.07
CA ILE A 207 -4.59 3.76 -7.54
C ILE A 207 -5.28 4.82 -6.69
N SER A 208 -4.49 5.51 -5.87
CA SER A 208 -4.92 6.61 -5.00
C SER A 208 -4.12 7.88 -5.28
N SER A 209 -4.78 9.01 -5.24
CA SER A 209 -4.17 10.34 -5.41
C SER A 209 -3.21 10.69 -4.27
N ASN A 210 -3.59 10.36 -3.02
CA ASN A 210 -2.80 10.68 -1.82
C ASN A 210 -1.38 10.13 -1.88
N ASP A 211 -1.20 8.94 -2.42
CA ASP A 211 0.10 8.26 -2.52
C ASP A 211 1.04 8.86 -3.58
N LEU A 212 0.49 9.75 -4.41
CA LEU A 212 1.17 10.51 -5.46
C LEU A 212 1.41 11.98 -5.10
N TYR A 213 1.28 12.38 -3.83
CA TYR A 213 1.26 13.78 -3.41
C TYR A 213 0.11 14.59 -4.00
N GLY A 214 -0.99 13.94 -4.35
CA GLY A 214 -2.24 14.56 -4.72
C GLY A 214 -3.20 14.69 -3.52
N PRO A 215 -4.40 15.26 -3.73
CA PRO A 215 -5.37 15.42 -2.66
C PRO A 215 -5.93 14.07 -2.18
N LYS A 216 -6.28 14.00 -0.90
CA LYS A 216 -7.17 12.97 -0.39
C LYS A 216 -8.56 13.14 -1.01
N GLY A 217 -9.35 12.09 -1.07
CA GLY A 217 -10.70 12.14 -1.65
C GLY A 217 -10.74 11.88 -3.15
N ALA A 218 -9.61 11.56 -3.80
CA ALA A 218 -9.55 11.12 -5.20
C ALA A 218 -8.75 9.83 -5.34
N GLY A 219 -9.19 8.98 -6.26
CA GLY A 219 -8.53 7.76 -6.72
C GLY A 219 -8.97 7.43 -8.12
N ALA A 220 -8.46 6.36 -8.69
CA ALA A 220 -8.89 5.89 -10.00
C ALA A 220 -8.84 4.36 -10.10
N LEU A 221 -9.77 3.84 -10.89
CA LEU A 221 -9.78 2.49 -11.39
C LEU A 221 -9.46 2.54 -12.89
N TYR A 222 -8.38 1.88 -13.31
CA TYR A 222 -8.16 1.52 -14.70
C TYR A 222 -9.07 0.33 -15.05
N VAL A 223 -9.78 0.41 -16.16
CA VAL A 223 -10.60 -0.67 -16.71
C VAL A 223 -10.26 -0.80 -18.19
N LYS A 224 -9.54 -1.85 -18.55
CA LYS A 224 -9.11 -2.15 -19.91
C LYS A 224 -10.30 -2.14 -20.88
N ASP A 225 -10.13 -1.55 -22.06
CA ASP A 225 -11.17 -1.49 -23.08
C ASP A 225 -11.69 -2.91 -23.42
N GLY A 226 -13.01 -3.07 -23.44
CA GLY A 226 -13.64 -4.38 -23.62
C GLY A 226 -13.95 -5.12 -22.31
N THR A 227 -13.32 -4.80 -21.19
CA THR A 227 -13.65 -5.40 -19.89
C THR A 227 -15.00 -4.90 -19.40
N ARG A 228 -15.97 -5.81 -19.28
CA ARG A 228 -17.32 -5.51 -18.79
C ARG A 228 -17.45 -5.85 -17.33
N ILE A 229 -17.75 -4.84 -16.52
CA ILE A 229 -17.98 -4.99 -15.06
C ILE A 229 -19.37 -4.46 -14.71
N GLU A 230 -19.98 -4.98 -13.64
CA GLU A 230 -21.22 -4.44 -13.11
C GLU A 230 -20.97 -3.23 -12.22
N ALA A 231 -21.83 -2.23 -12.32
CA ALA A 231 -21.78 -1.07 -11.44
C ALA A 231 -22.15 -1.47 -10.00
N VAL A 232 -21.27 -1.16 -9.05
CA VAL A 232 -21.51 -1.42 -7.62
C VAL A 232 -22.40 -0.34 -6.99
N SER A 233 -22.40 0.88 -7.56
CA SER A 233 -23.19 2.01 -7.10
C SER A 233 -24.03 2.58 -8.25
N GLN A 234 -25.34 2.57 -8.09
CA GLN A 234 -26.29 3.08 -9.08
C GLN A 234 -26.54 4.58 -8.86
N GLY A 235 -26.84 5.32 -9.97
CA GLY A 235 -27.13 6.76 -9.89
C GLY A 235 -27.17 7.44 -11.25
N GLY A 236 -26.65 8.66 -11.34
CA GLY A 236 -26.77 9.55 -12.50
C GLY A 236 -25.90 9.21 -13.70
N GLY A 237 -25.21 8.08 -13.73
CA GLY A 237 -24.45 7.61 -14.90
C GLY A 237 -23.08 8.27 -15.12
N GLN A 238 -22.57 9.04 -14.15
CA GLN A 238 -21.22 9.59 -14.20
C GLN A 238 -20.18 8.46 -14.31
N GLU A 239 -18.97 8.81 -14.71
CA GLU A 239 -17.86 7.86 -14.89
C GLU A 239 -18.29 6.58 -15.65
N ARG A 240 -18.95 6.78 -16.81
CA ARG A 240 -19.45 5.70 -17.68
C ARG A 240 -20.48 4.79 -16.99
N GLY A 241 -21.18 5.26 -15.97
CA GLY A 241 -22.14 4.49 -15.19
C GLY A 241 -21.52 3.57 -14.14
N LEU A 242 -20.21 3.48 -14.04
CA LEU A 242 -19.50 2.62 -13.10
C LEU A 242 -19.34 3.26 -11.72
N ARG A 243 -19.24 4.58 -11.66
CA ARG A 243 -19.18 5.35 -10.44
C ARG A 243 -20.08 6.57 -10.54
N SER A 244 -21.30 6.41 -10.09
CA SER A 244 -22.30 7.48 -10.09
C SER A 244 -22.08 8.48 -8.97
N GLY A 245 -22.63 9.69 -9.12
CA GLY A 245 -22.51 10.81 -8.19
C GLY A 245 -21.70 11.96 -8.79
N SER A 246 -21.97 13.19 -8.34
CA SER A 246 -21.27 14.37 -8.81
C SER A 246 -19.76 14.21 -8.65
N GLU A 247 -19.02 14.60 -9.67
CA GLU A 247 -17.57 14.52 -9.67
C GLU A 247 -16.97 15.60 -8.76
N ASP A 248 -16.01 15.21 -7.93
CA ASP A 248 -15.18 16.15 -7.16
C ASP A 248 -14.12 16.76 -8.09
N VAL A 249 -14.52 17.80 -8.83
CA VAL A 249 -13.67 18.43 -9.85
C VAL A 249 -12.34 18.91 -9.28
N PRO A 250 -12.31 19.63 -8.12
CA PRO A 250 -11.04 20.05 -7.52
C PRO A 250 -10.10 18.89 -7.25
N ALA A 251 -10.59 17.83 -6.58
CA ALA A 251 -9.76 16.69 -6.23
C ALA A 251 -9.29 15.90 -7.45
N ILE A 252 -10.14 15.74 -8.47
CA ILE A 252 -9.77 15.09 -9.76
C ILE A 252 -8.68 15.88 -10.47
N VAL A 253 -8.80 17.20 -10.54
CA VAL A 253 -7.79 18.07 -11.18
C VAL A 253 -6.47 18.00 -10.44
N GLY A 254 -6.50 18.06 -9.11
CA GLY A 254 -5.31 17.89 -8.27
C GLY A 254 -4.64 16.54 -8.47
N PHE A 255 -5.44 15.47 -8.57
CA PHE A 255 -4.93 14.13 -8.88
C PHE A 255 -4.26 14.07 -10.26
N GLY A 256 -4.90 14.64 -11.30
CA GLY A 256 -4.30 14.71 -12.63
C GLY A 256 -2.96 15.47 -12.64
N ALA A 257 -2.87 16.59 -11.90
CA ALA A 257 -1.62 17.35 -11.75
C ALA A 257 -0.55 16.52 -11.03
N ALA A 258 -0.90 15.86 -9.92
CA ALA A 258 0.01 14.99 -9.19
C ALA A 258 0.50 13.80 -10.04
N ALA A 259 -0.37 13.21 -10.84
CA ALA A 259 -0.02 12.12 -11.76
C ALA A 259 0.99 12.58 -12.84
N GLU A 260 0.82 13.78 -13.40
CA GLU A 260 1.78 14.35 -14.37
C GLU A 260 3.14 14.64 -13.72
N ILE A 261 3.14 15.23 -12.53
CA ILE A 261 4.35 15.51 -11.75
C ILE A 261 5.08 14.19 -11.44
N ALA A 262 4.35 13.21 -10.92
CA ALA A 262 4.91 11.89 -10.61
C ALA A 262 5.53 11.24 -11.85
N ARG A 263 4.82 11.21 -12.97
CA ARG A 263 5.34 10.66 -14.23
C ARG A 263 6.65 11.30 -14.68
N ASN A 264 6.78 12.61 -14.54
CA ASN A 264 7.94 13.35 -15.01
C ASN A 264 9.14 13.25 -14.05
N GLU A 265 8.90 13.13 -12.75
CA GLU A 265 9.94 13.19 -11.71
C GLU A 265 10.29 11.81 -11.12
N MET A 266 9.46 10.76 -11.35
CA MET A 266 9.57 9.46 -10.73
C MET A 266 10.95 8.82 -10.84
N ALA A 267 11.59 8.85 -12.01
CA ALA A 267 12.86 8.16 -12.21
C ALA A 267 13.96 8.73 -11.30
N ALA A 268 14.13 10.07 -11.30
CA ALA A 268 15.13 10.75 -10.47
C ALA A 268 14.80 10.63 -8.97
N GLU A 269 13.52 10.76 -8.61
CA GLU A 269 13.10 10.69 -7.22
C GLU A 269 13.21 9.28 -6.66
N SER A 270 12.86 8.26 -7.43
CA SER A 270 13.02 6.85 -7.01
C SER A 270 14.48 6.49 -6.81
N GLU A 271 15.38 6.95 -7.69
CA GLU A 271 16.82 6.74 -7.51
C GLU A 271 17.35 7.43 -6.25
N ARG A 272 16.92 8.66 -5.98
CA ARG A 272 17.29 9.39 -4.77
C ARG A 272 16.79 8.68 -3.52
N GLN A 273 15.52 8.26 -3.50
CA GLN A 273 14.93 7.54 -2.37
C GLN A 273 15.59 6.18 -2.15
N MET A 274 15.92 5.44 -3.21
CA MET A 274 16.65 4.18 -3.09
C MET A 274 17.99 4.36 -2.40
N ARG A 275 18.76 5.40 -2.74
CA ARG A 275 20.04 5.68 -2.06
C ARG A 275 19.85 5.95 -0.57
N LEU A 276 18.87 6.78 -0.22
CA LEU A 276 18.56 7.11 1.18
C LEU A 276 18.06 5.88 1.96
N ARG A 277 17.15 5.11 1.36
CA ARG A 277 16.61 3.87 1.91
C ARG A 277 17.72 2.86 2.17
N ASP A 278 18.59 2.63 1.20
CA ASP A 278 19.67 1.65 1.32
C ASP A 278 20.68 2.07 2.39
N LYS A 279 21.03 3.38 2.47
CA LYS A 279 21.82 3.93 3.56
C LYS A 279 21.16 3.66 4.94
N LEU A 280 19.85 3.87 5.04
CA LEU A 280 19.09 3.58 6.26
C LEU A 280 19.15 2.09 6.60
N ILE A 281 18.88 1.22 5.63
CA ILE A 281 18.86 -0.24 5.84
C ILE A 281 20.23 -0.74 6.29
N ASP A 282 21.28 -0.41 5.57
CA ASP A 282 22.64 -0.85 5.91
C ASP A 282 23.10 -0.29 7.26
N GLY A 283 22.75 0.97 7.53
CA GLY A 283 23.09 1.62 8.79
C GLY A 283 22.36 1.03 10.00
N VAL A 284 21.10 0.66 9.89
CA VAL A 284 20.34 0.00 10.96
C VAL A 284 20.88 -1.40 11.23
N LEU A 285 21.06 -2.21 10.20
CA LEU A 285 21.55 -3.59 10.32
C LEU A 285 22.98 -3.66 10.88
N ALA A 286 23.82 -2.66 10.60
CA ALA A 286 25.17 -2.59 11.11
C ALA A 286 25.27 -2.08 12.56
N ARG A 287 24.34 -1.23 13.02
CA ARG A 287 24.44 -0.53 14.31
C ARG A 287 23.50 -1.10 15.38
N VAL A 288 22.47 -1.85 15.00
CA VAL A 288 21.48 -2.40 15.91
C VAL A 288 21.48 -3.92 15.80
N ASN A 289 22.13 -4.60 16.75
CA ASN A 289 22.10 -6.06 16.83
C ASN A 289 20.66 -6.56 16.94
N ASP A 290 20.38 -7.81 16.53
CA ASP A 290 19.05 -8.43 16.57
C ASP A 290 17.97 -7.55 15.91
N SER A 291 18.35 -6.85 14.84
CA SER A 291 17.44 -6.18 13.92
C SER A 291 17.43 -6.89 12.58
N PHE A 292 16.28 -6.96 11.94
CA PHE A 292 16.11 -7.66 10.67
C PHE A 292 15.25 -6.82 9.73
N LEU A 293 15.62 -6.81 8.45
CA LEU A 293 14.80 -6.21 7.40
C LEU A 293 13.64 -7.15 7.05
N ASN A 294 12.42 -6.63 6.97
CA ASN A 294 11.26 -7.34 6.48
C ASN A 294 11.08 -7.07 4.98
N GLY A 295 10.65 -8.12 4.24
CA GLY A 295 10.48 -8.06 2.80
C GLY A 295 11.79 -8.21 2.01
N HIS A 296 11.67 -8.28 0.69
CA HIS A 296 12.79 -8.54 -0.21
C HIS A 296 13.81 -7.40 -0.22
N ARG A 297 15.12 -7.72 -0.09
CA ARG A 297 16.19 -6.72 0.07
C ARG A 297 16.33 -5.76 -1.12
N ARG A 298 16.15 -6.24 -2.34
CA ARG A 298 16.38 -5.48 -3.59
C ARG A 298 15.09 -5.18 -4.34
N ASN A 299 14.23 -6.20 -4.52
CA ASN A 299 12.98 -6.06 -5.25
C ASN A 299 11.90 -5.45 -4.35
N ARG A 300 12.03 -4.14 -4.09
CA ARG A 300 11.17 -3.40 -3.19
C ARG A 300 10.95 -1.96 -3.61
N LEU A 301 9.91 -1.33 -3.07
CA LEU A 301 9.63 0.10 -3.26
C LEU A 301 10.87 0.95 -2.91
N PRO A 302 11.13 2.03 -3.66
CA PRO A 302 12.32 2.87 -3.47
C PRO A 302 12.36 3.56 -2.10
N ASN A 303 11.21 3.76 -1.48
CA ASN A 303 11.04 4.58 -0.29
C ASN A 303 10.78 3.77 1.00
N ASN A 304 10.64 2.46 0.93
CA ASN A 304 10.18 1.65 2.07
C ASN A 304 11.34 0.87 2.72
N ALA A 305 11.49 1.00 4.04
CA ALA A 305 12.31 0.17 4.88
C ALA A 305 11.52 -0.26 6.11
N ASN A 306 11.24 -1.55 6.24
CA ASN A 306 10.51 -2.12 7.35
C ASN A 306 11.44 -3.04 8.14
N PHE A 307 11.57 -2.79 9.45
CA PHE A 307 12.45 -3.55 10.33
C PHE A 307 11.66 -4.17 11.48
N ARG A 308 12.11 -5.32 11.96
CA ARG A 308 11.75 -5.84 13.26
C ARG A 308 12.96 -5.83 14.19
N PHE A 309 12.71 -5.54 15.46
CA PHE A 309 13.73 -5.42 16.51
C PHE A 309 13.41 -6.40 17.63
N ARG A 310 14.14 -7.51 17.73
CA ARG A 310 13.90 -8.49 18.79
C ARG A 310 13.95 -7.86 20.17
N PHE A 311 13.09 -8.33 21.06
CA PHE A 311 13.01 -7.93 22.48
C PHE A 311 12.56 -6.47 22.67
N VAL A 312 11.88 -5.89 21.70
CA VAL A 312 11.34 -4.52 21.77
C VAL A 312 9.88 -4.55 21.33
N GLU A 313 9.05 -3.77 21.99
CA GLU A 313 7.66 -3.55 21.58
C GLU A 313 7.59 -2.41 20.55
N GLY A 314 6.89 -2.63 19.43
CA GLY A 314 6.80 -1.66 18.33
C GLY A 314 6.17 -0.34 18.73
N GLU A 315 5.09 -0.33 19.53
CA GLU A 315 4.47 0.91 20.01
C GLU A 315 5.41 1.74 20.87
N ALA A 316 6.17 1.09 21.75
CA ALA A 316 7.18 1.78 22.55
C ALA A 316 8.29 2.38 21.67
N MET A 317 8.66 1.71 20.57
CA MET A 317 9.57 2.27 19.56
C MET A 317 9.00 3.52 18.91
N LEU A 318 7.74 3.48 18.44
CA LEU A 318 7.07 4.62 17.82
C LEU A 318 7.06 5.84 18.74
N LEU A 319 6.66 5.65 20.01
CA LEU A 319 6.60 6.74 20.98
C LEU A 319 7.99 7.34 21.27
N ASN A 320 9.03 6.52 21.41
CA ASN A 320 10.38 7.03 21.66
C ASN A 320 10.97 7.74 20.43
N LEU A 321 10.69 7.26 19.21
CA LEU A 321 11.07 7.93 17.97
C LEU A 321 10.31 9.27 17.82
N ASP A 322 9.02 9.31 18.11
CA ASP A 322 8.23 10.55 18.08
C ASP A 322 8.75 11.59 19.11
N MET A 323 9.13 11.16 20.32
CA MET A 323 9.79 12.03 21.31
C MET A 323 11.14 12.55 20.83
N ALA A 324 11.84 11.78 19.97
CA ALA A 324 13.07 12.22 19.32
C ALA A 324 12.82 13.09 18.07
N GLY A 325 11.55 13.37 17.73
CA GLY A 325 11.16 14.19 16.59
C GLY A 325 11.09 13.42 15.26
N ILE A 326 11.01 12.09 15.28
CA ILE A 326 10.96 11.20 14.11
C ILE A 326 9.61 10.52 14.07
N SER A 327 8.81 10.80 13.04
CA SER A 327 7.50 10.19 12.81
C SER A 327 7.64 8.99 11.88
N VAL A 328 7.22 7.81 12.36
CA VAL A 328 7.25 6.53 11.66
C VAL A 328 5.98 5.75 11.96
N SER A 329 5.75 4.62 11.30
CA SER A 329 4.57 3.78 11.49
C SER A 329 4.94 2.39 12.03
N SER A 330 4.00 1.74 12.70
CA SER A 330 4.06 0.30 12.92
C SER A 330 3.47 -0.41 11.70
N SER A 331 3.91 -1.65 11.45
CA SER A 331 3.32 -2.47 10.37
C SER A 331 1.90 -2.94 10.69
N SER A 332 1.43 -2.82 11.93
CA SER A 332 0.05 -3.13 12.27
C SER A 332 -0.81 -1.87 12.17
N PRO A 333 -1.99 -1.91 11.53
CA PRO A 333 -2.89 -0.78 11.54
C PRO A 333 -3.26 -0.46 12.99
N CYS A 334 -2.88 0.74 13.45
CA CYS A 334 -3.31 1.30 14.74
C CYS A 334 -4.81 1.59 14.70
N THR A 335 -5.63 0.57 14.51
CA THR A 335 -7.02 0.64 14.93
C THR A 335 -7.00 0.37 16.42
N SER A 336 -7.28 1.40 17.19
CA SER A 336 -7.26 1.53 18.66
C SER A 336 -7.99 0.45 19.47
N LYS A 337 -8.16 -0.78 18.94
CA LYS A 337 -8.90 -1.88 19.56
C LYS A 337 -8.30 -3.28 19.40
N SER A 338 -7.22 -3.50 18.64
CA SER A 338 -6.58 -4.83 18.60
C SER A 338 -5.07 -4.73 18.53
N LEU A 339 -4.39 -5.27 19.54
CA LEU A 339 -2.94 -5.53 19.61
C LEU A 339 -2.54 -6.68 18.65
N LEU A 340 -3.23 -6.83 17.51
CA LEU A 340 -2.96 -7.91 16.58
C LEU A 340 -1.73 -7.58 15.74
N PRO A 341 -0.80 -8.52 15.61
CA PRO A 341 0.36 -8.35 14.75
C PRO A 341 -0.06 -8.21 13.27
N SER A 342 0.83 -7.66 12.45
CA SER A 342 0.60 -7.54 11.01
C SER A 342 0.32 -8.90 10.37
N HIS A 343 -0.81 -9.02 9.67
CA HIS A 343 -1.14 -10.22 8.90
C HIS A 343 -0.11 -10.49 7.78
N VAL A 344 0.52 -9.44 7.25
CA VAL A 344 1.57 -9.54 6.24
C VAL A 344 2.81 -10.23 6.82
N LEU A 345 3.26 -9.79 8.00
CA LEU A 345 4.44 -10.37 8.65
C LEU A 345 4.18 -11.82 9.09
N LEU A 346 2.99 -12.12 9.61
CA LEU A 346 2.59 -13.49 9.94
C LEU A 346 2.54 -14.38 8.70
N ALA A 347 2.02 -13.87 7.57
CA ALA A 347 2.00 -14.61 6.30
C ALA A 347 3.39 -14.87 5.73
N CYS A 348 4.40 -14.06 6.11
CA CYS A 348 5.82 -14.27 5.79
C CYS A 348 6.55 -15.16 6.81
N ASP A 349 5.84 -15.96 7.60
CA ASP A 349 6.38 -16.87 8.63
C ASP A 349 7.19 -16.17 9.73
N ILE A 350 6.93 -14.87 9.98
CA ILE A 350 7.56 -14.13 11.08
C ILE A 350 6.77 -14.43 12.37
N PRO A 351 7.44 -14.89 13.45
CA PRO A 351 6.78 -15.16 14.74
C PRO A 351 6.02 -13.94 15.27
N THR A 352 4.92 -14.17 15.96
CA THR A 352 4.02 -13.13 16.48
C THR A 352 4.77 -12.07 17.30
N GLU A 353 5.67 -12.49 18.18
CA GLU A 353 6.45 -11.62 19.06
C GLU A 353 7.40 -10.72 18.26
N GLU A 354 7.98 -11.24 17.17
CA GLU A 354 8.82 -10.45 16.27
C GLU A 354 8.00 -9.55 15.37
N ALA A 355 6.82 -10.00 14.90
CA ALA A 355 5.92 -9.19 14.09
C ALA A 355 5.40 -7.96 14.84
N GLN A 356 5.16 -8.05 16.15
CA GLN A 356 4.77 -6.93 17.02
C GLN A 356 5.88 -5.90 17.24
N SER A 357 7.15 -6.25 17.00
CA SER A 357 8.29 -5.34 17.12
C SER A 357 8.59 -4.54 15.84
N ALA A 358 7.76 -4.69 14.82
CA ALA A 358 8.02 -4.09 13.51
C ALA A 358 7.78 -2.59 13.47
N VAL A 359 8.72 -1.88 12.84
CA VAL A 359 8.66 -0.44 12.59
C VAL A 359 8.93 -0.18 11.11
N GLN A 360 8.07 0.60 10.50
CA GLN A 360 8.13 0.97 9.09
C GLN A 360 8.59 2.41 8.93
N PHE A 361 9.64 2.60 8.14
CA PHE A 361 10.11 3.90 7.68
C PHE A 361 9.77 4.05 6.20
N THR A 362 9.01 5.07 5.85
CA THR A 362 8.70 5.38 4.46
C THR A 362 9.10 6.80 4.13
N LEU A 363 10.05 6.90 3.20
CA LEU A 363 10.66 8.17 2.81
C LEU A 363 9.78 8.94 1.82
N GLY A 364 9.93 10.26 1.82
CA GLY A 364 9.28 11.17 0.89
C GLY A 364 10.25 12.12 0.21
N ARG A 365 9.69 13.03 -0.61
CA ARG A 365 10.45 14.01 -1.39
C ARG A 365 11.30 14.94 -0.53
N GLU A 366 10.88 15.19 0.72
CA GLU A 366 11.54 16.13 1.61
C GLU A 366 12.62 15.51 2.49
N ASN A 367 12.73 14.17 2.52
CA ASN A 367 13.74 13.52 3.34
C ASN A 367 15.15 13.72 2.75
N THR A 368 16.09 14.01 3.64
CA THR A 368 17.49 14.32 3.33
C THR A 368 18.42 13.26 3.90
N GLU A 369 19.66 13.26 3.39
CA GLU A 369 20.71 12.38 3.93
C GLU A 369 21.03 12.68 5.39
N ALA A 370 21.04 13.96 5.78
CA ALA A 370 21.26 14.38 7.17
C ALA A 370 20.16 13.85 8.11
N GLU A 371 18.91 13.74 7.65
CA GLU A 371 17.83 13.13 8.43
C GLU A 371 18.03 11.63 8.61
N ILE A 372 18.51 10.93 7.57
CA ILE A 372 18.90 9.50 7.71
C ILE A 372 20.03 9.34 8.72
N ASP A 373 21.06 10.19 8.65
CA ASP A 373 22.19 10.16 9.60
C ASP A 373 21.71 10.38 11.04
N HIS A 374 20.78 11.31 11.25
CA HIS A 374 20.19 11.56 12.56
C HIS A 374 19.39 10.35 13.09
N VAL A 375 18.58 9.69 12.23
CA VAL A 375 17.90 8.44 12.62
C VAL A 375 18.90 7.37 13.04
N LEU A 376 19.98 7.19 12.28
CA LEU A 376 21.02 6.22 12.54
C LEU A 376 21.86 6.53 13.80
N GLU A 377 21.89 7.77 14.25
CA GLU A 377 22.52 8.19 15.51
C GLU A 377 21.61 7.88 16.71
N VAL A 378 20.32 8.19 16.61
CA VAL A 378 19.36 8.13 17.73
C VAL A 378 18.84 6.70 17.96
N LEU A 379 18.53 5.97 16.90
CA LEU A 379 17.86 4.67 16.95
C LEU A 379 18.56 3.63 17.83
N PRO A 380 19.90 3.45 17.78
CA PRO A 380 20.57 2.45 18.63
C PRO A 380 20.42 2.73 20.13
N GLY A 381 20.37 4.01 20.52
CA GLY A 381 20.15 4.43 21.91
C GLY A 381 18.74 4.09 22.39
N ILE A 382 17.72 4.32 21.54
CA ILE A 382 16.33 3.98 21.84
C ILE A 382 16.16 2.47 22.00
N VAL A 383 16.69 1.68 21.06
CA VAL A 383 16.58 0.21 21.11
C VAL A 383 17.24 -0.34 22.39
N ARG A 384 18.45 0.12 22.73
CA ARG A 384 19.12 -0.32 23.97
C ARG A 384 18.30 0.00 25.22
N LYS A 385 17.74 1.21 25.30
CA LYS A 385 16.89 1.64 26.43
C LYS A 385 15.68 0.73 26.56
N LEU A 386 14.98 0.46 25.47
CA LEU A 386 13.76 -0.36 25.47
C LEU A 386 14.04 -1.83 25.80
N ARG A 387 15.14 -2.40 25.27
CA ARG A 387 15.59 -3.75 25.64
C ARG A 387 15.93 -3.90 27.10
N ALA A 388 16.57 -2.89 27.69
CA ALA A 388 16.90 -2.89 29.15
C ALA A 388 15.63 -2.88 30.03
N MET A 389 14.49 -2.41 29.50
CA MET A 389 13.19 -2.38 30.19
C MET A 389 12.32 -3.60 29.85
N SER A 390 12.68 -4.38 28.83
CA SER A 390 11.90 -5.52 28.36
C SER A 390 12.03 -6.73 29.30
N PRO A 391 10.91 -7.33 29.71
CA PRO A 391 10.96 -8.60 30.46
C PRO A 391 11.44 -9.78 29.58
N PHE A 392 11.47 -9.60 28.25
CA PHE A 392 11.89 -10.61 27.26
C PHE A 392 13.36 -10.45 26.83
N SER A 393 14.25 -9.93 27.70
CA SER A 393 15.68 -9.91 27.40
C SER A 393 16.20 -11.34 27.21
N GLN A 394 17.27 -11.51 26.41
CA GLN A 394 17.85 -12.83 26.12
C GLN A 394 18.18 -13.62 27.42
N ALA A 395 18.66 -12.94 28.47
CA ALA A 395 18.90 -13.50 29.78
C ALA A 395 17.60 -14.04 30.45
N ASN A 396 16.50 -13.29 30.36
CA ASN A 396 15.24 -13.69 30.98
C ASN A 396 14.56 -14.84 30.21
N ILE A 397 14.74 -14.93 28.88
CA ILE A 397 14.23 -16.06 28.10
C ILE A 397 14.99 -17.35 28.41
N GLU A 398 16.31 -17.28 28.58
CA GLU A 398 17.12 -18.45 29.00
C GLU A 398 16.73 -18.90 30.43
N GLU A 399 16.47 -17.96 31.33
CA GLU A 399 16.00 -18.24 32.69
C GLU A 399 14.59 -18.84 32.70
N MET A 400 13.66 -18.30 31.90
CA MET A 400 12.30 -18.88 31.74
C MET A 400 12.32 -20.28 31.13
N ARG A 401 13.20 -20.54 30.16
CA ARG A 401 13.35 -21.87 29.56
C ARG A 401 13.96 -22.87 30.54
N SER A 402 14.94 -22.45 31.36
CA SER A 402 15.55 -23.28 32.39
C SER A 402 14.54 -23.62 33.51
N THR A 403 13.70 -22.66 33.91
CA THR A 403 12.66 -22.88 34.93
C THR A 403 11.46 -23.68 34.41
N ALA A 404 11.10 -23.59 33.12
CA ALA A 404 10.06 -24.42 32.52
C ALA A 404 10.52 -25.88 32.38
N GLY A 405 11.76 -26.12 31.98
CA GLY A 405 12.35 -27.47 31.91
C GLY A 405 12.42 -28.21 33.24
N HIS A 406 12.59 -27.48 34.34
CA HIS A 406 12.61 -28.09 35.71
C HIS A 406 11.19 -28.47 36.21
N ARG A 407 10.12 -27.84 35.71
CA ARG A 407 8.75 -28.21 36.11
C ARG A 407 8.23 -29.50 35.45
N ASP A 408 8.72 -29.82 34.26
CA ASP A 408 8.33 -31.06 33.58
C ASP A 408 9.06 -32.29 34.14
N GLU A 409 10.22 -32.14 34.80
CA GLU A 409 10.93 -33.24 35.47
C GLU A 409 10.32 -33.60 36.85
N GLU A 410 9.73 -32.62 37.58
CA GLU A 410 9.11 -32.90 38.89
C GLU A 410 7.75 -33.62 38.81
N HIS A 411 7.05 -33.59 37.65
CA HIS A 411 5.78 -34.29 37.48
C HIS A 411 5.90 -35.75 37.03
N HIS A 412 7.12 -36.26 36.77
CA HIS A 412 7.33 -37.65 36.37
C HIS A 412 7.81 -38.58 37.51
N HIS A 413 7.99 -38.09 38.74
CA HIS A 413 8.44 -38.88 39.88
C HIS A 413 7.39 -39.12 41.00
N GLY A 414 6.11 -38.94 40.68
CA GLY A 414 4.99 -39.11 41.64
C GLY A 414 3.92 -40.08 41.22
N SER A 415 4.28 -41.27 40.72
CA SER A 415 3.35 -42.39 40.60
C SER A 415 4.11 -43.72 40.58
N GLU A 416 4.48 -44.21 41.73
CA GLU A 416 4.59 -45.63 42.05
C GLU A 416 3.68 -45.98 43.22
#